data_c55eb9fd829a43868b7bbeea86e8cc24
#
_entry.id   c55eb9fd829a43868b7bbeea86e8cc24
#
_cell.length_a   1.000
_cell.length_b   1.000
_cell.length_c   1.000
_cell.angle_alpha   90.00
_cell.angle_beta   90.00
_cell.angle_gamma   90.00
#
_symmetry.space_group_name_H-M   'P 1'
#
loop_
_entity.id
_entity.type
_entity.pdbx_description
1 polymer ?
#
loop_
_entity_poly.entity_id
_entity_poly.type
_entity_poly.pdbx_seq_one_letter_code
_entity_poly.pdbx_strand_id
1 'polypeptide(L)'
;MQPFSYAKVTSEETAIATVEQDKTAAFIAGGTDLLGLMKDGVQTANILIDINSLPLADIESQANGIRIGAISRMSDVAFHPKIQECYPVISQALLQSASPQLRNMATVGGNLLQRVRCGYFRDPVFPCNKRTPGIGCSAITGYNRMHAIFGASEHCIAVHPSDLAVALTALDAVICIQGVEQSRRISIHDFYLLPGETPAKETLLQPGELIVAIEVPDFAYKSHYLKVRDRASYEFALVSVAVALKIGEDIIKSARIAFGGVAPKPWRAREAEEFLKGKAINEDIFTAAAEAAVKEAKPQTHNEFKIELVKRALVRALSVVAEGL
;
A
#
# COMPACT_ATOMS: atom_id res chain seq x y z
N MET A 1 4.05 2.31 -26.53
CA MET A 1 3.67 0.94 -26.11
C MET A 1 4.11 -0.02 -27.20
N GLN A 2 4.82 -1.07 -26.83
CA GLN A 2 5.20 -2.14 -27.76
C GLN A 2 4.01 -3.08 -28.02
N PRO A 3 3.95 -3.75 -29.18
CA PRO A 3 2.95 -4.79 -29.45
C PRO A 3 3.05 -5.92 -28.41
N PHE A 4 1.91 -6.49 -28.02
CA PHE A 4 1.83 -7.62 -27.12
C PHE A 4 0.68 -8.56 -27.52
N SER A 5 0.77 -9.82 -27.13
CA SER A 5 -0.31 -10.79 -27.20
C SER A 5 -1.19 -10.69 -25.96
N TYR A 6 -2.47 -11.07 -26.12
CA TYR A 6 -3.43 -11.07 -25.02
C TYR A 6 -4.09 -12.44 -24.93
N ALA A 7 -4.06 -13.03 -23.73
CA ALA A 7 -4.68 -14.31 -23.45
C ALA A 7 -5.60 -14.21 -22.23
N LYS A 8 -6.84 -14.69 -22.38
CA LYS A 8 -7.78 -14.79 -21.28
C LYS A 8 -7.73 -16.21 -20.72
N VAL A 9 -7.64 -16.32 -19.38
CA VAL A 9 -7.57 -17.62 -18.69
C VAL A 9 -8.76 -17.79 -17.74
N THR A 10 -9.08 -19.03 -17.42
CA THR A 10 -10.20 -19.42 -16.56
C THR A 10 -9.75 -20.27 -15.36
N SER A 11 -8.46 -20.61 -15.28
CA SER A 11 -7.90 -21.30 -14.11
C SER A 11 -6.61 -20.64 -13.64
N GLU A 12 -6.36 -20.70 -12.32
CA GLU A 12 -5.17 -20.16 -11.68
C GLU A 12 -3.91 -20.88 -12.15
N GLU A 13 -3.99 -22.22 -12.30
CA GLU A 13 -2.88 -23.06 -12.75
C GLU A 13 -2.39 -22.62 -14.14
N THR A 14 -3.33 -22.40 -15.07
CA THR A 14 -2.98 -21.93 -16.43
C THR A 14 -2.36 -20.54 -16.39
N ALA A 15 -2.91 -19.62 -15.60
CA ALA A 15 -2.36 -18.28 -15.45
C ALA A 15 -0.92 -18.31 -14.93
N ILE A 16 -0.68 -19.02 -13.85
CA ILE A 16 0.59 -19.14 -13.15
C ILE A 16 1.63 -19.84 -14.05
N ALA A 17 1.26 -20.99 -14.64
CA ALA A 17 2.16 -21.75 -15.54
C ALA A 17 2.62 -20.92 -16.74
N THR A 18 1.72 -20.10 -17.33
CA THR A 18 2.07 -19.25 -18.47
C THR A 18 3.11 -18.18 -18.08
N VAL A 19 2.93 -17.52 -16.94
CA VAL A 19 3.88 -16.47 -16.49
C VAL A 19 5.20 -17.08 -15.99
N GLU A 20 5.19 -18.28 -15.45
CA GLU A 20 6.42 -18.98 -15.04
C GLU A 20 7.26 -19.40 -16.26
N GLN A 21 6.61 -19.87 -17.33
CA GLN A 21 7.29 -20.30 -18.55
C GLN A 21 7.81 -19.13 -19.40
N ASP A 22 7.08 -18.01 -19.42
CA ASP A 22 7.48 -16.79 -20.14
C ASP A 22 7.62 -15.61 -19.19
N LYS A 23 8.84 -15.31 -18.81
CA LYS A 23 9.17 -14.18 -17.90
C LYS A 23 8.89 -12.80 -18.49
N THR A 24 8.51 -12.73 -19.77
CA THR A 24 8.01 -11.52 -20.42
C THR A 24 6.50 -11.39 -20.33
N ALA A 25 5.79 -12.41 -19.83
CA ALA A 25 4.36 -12.35 -19.57
C ALA A 25 4.07 -11.59 -18.27
N ALA A 26 2.90 -10.95 -18.22
CA ALA A 26 2.41 -10.26 -17.04
C ALA A 26 0.93 -10.51 -16.81
N PHE A 27 0.52 -10.67 -15.56
CA PHE A 27 -0.91 -10.69 -15.21
C PHE A 27 -1.53 -9.31 -15.41
N ILE A 28 -2.73 -9.29 -15.97
CA ILE A 28 -3.55 -8.08 -16.04
C ILE A 28 -4.93 -8.34 -15.44
N ALA A 29 -5.31 -7.48 -14.49
CA ALA A 29 -6.67 -7.39 -13.93
C ALA A 29 -7.33 -6.09 -14.41
N GLY A 30 -7.45 -5.06 -13.56
CA GLY A 30 -8.00 -3.76 -13.96
C GLY A 30 -7.11 -2.95 -14.91
N GLY A 31 -5.82 -3.26 -15.03
CA GLY A 31 -4.88 -2.61 -15.96
C GLY A 31 -4.55 -1.13 -15.67
N THR A 32 -5.13 -0.54 -14.63
CA THR A 32 -5.10 0.91 -14.36
C THR A 32 -3.71 1.47 -14.01
N ASP A 33 -2.74 0.63 -13.66
CA ASP A 33 -1.33 1.00 -13.52
C ASP A 33 -0.45 0.40 -14.63
N LEU A 34 -0.59 -0.91 -14.89
CA LEU A 34 0.24 -1.64 -15.84
C LEU A 34 0.21 -1.01 -17.24
N LEU A 35 -0.99 -0.72 -17.76
CA LEU A 35 -1.10 -0.13 -19.10
C LEU A 35 -0.50 1.28 -19.18
N GLY A 36 -0.55 2.06 -18.09
CA GLY A 36 0.14 3.35 -18.00
C GLY A 36 1.65 3.17 -18.11
N LEU A 37 2.25 2.26 -17.31
CA LEU A 37 3.67 1.94 -17.35
C LEU A 37 4.14 1.44 -18.73
N MET A 38 3.30 0.65 -19.40
CA MET A 38 3.59 0.17 -20.76
C MET A 38 3.51 1.31 -21.79
N LYS A 39 2.56 2.25 -21.66
CA LYS A 39 2.49 3.45 -22.52
C LYS A 39 3.69 4.35 -22.34
N ASP A 40 4.14 4.51 -21.11
CA ASP A 40 5.30 5.36 -20.77
C ASP A 40 6.66 4.67 -21.08
N GLY A 41 6.64 3.39 -21.53
CA GLY A 41 7.86 2.64 -21.80
C GLY A 41 8.66 2.24 -20.56
N VAL A 42 8.06 2.33 -19.38
CA VAL A 42 8.70 1.98 -18.09
C VAL A 42 8.70 0.48 -17.85
N GLN A 43 7.66 -0.18 -18.31
CA GLN A 43 7.50 -1.64 -18.23
C GLN A 43 7.07 -2.19 -19.59
N THR A 44 7.55 -3.38 -19.94
CA THR A 44 7.14 -4.09 -21.16
C THR A 44 6.63 -5.47 -20.79
N ALA A 45 5.68 -5.96 -21.59
CA ALA A 45 5.21 -7.34 -21.54
C ALA A 45 4.96 -7.78 -22.96
N ASN A 46 5.36 -9.01 -23.33
CA ASN A 46 5.06 -9.59 -24.64
C ASN A 46 3.69 -10.27 -24.64
N ILE A 47 3.26 -10.73 -23.46
CA ILE A 47 1.95 -11.39 -23.28
C ILE A 47 1.28 -10.80 -22.04
N LEU A 48 0.02 -10.38 -22.18
CA LEU A 48 -0.84 -10.02 -21.05
C LEU A 48 -1.82 -11.17 -20.78
N ILE A 49 -1.77 -11.71 -19.56
CA ILE A 49 -2.63 -12.79 -19.09
C ILE A 49 -3.79 -12.18 -18.31
N ASP A 50 -4.97 -12.14 -18.91
CA ASP A 50 -6.17 -11.60 -18.27
C ASP A 50 -6.73 -12.59 -17.24
N ILE A 51 -6.66 -12.17 -15.97
CA ILE A 51 -7.11 -12.94 -14.81
C ILE A 51 -8.51 -12.54 -14.32
N ASN A 52 -9.23 -11.65 -15.01
CA ASN A 52 -10.54 -11.17 -14.55
C ASN A 52 -11.64 -12.26 -14.51
N SER A 53 -11.41 -13.41 -15.12
CA SER A 53 -12.36 -14.54 -15.12
C SER A 53 -12.06 -15.60 -14.06
N LEU A 54 -11.01 -15.41 -13.26
CA LEU A 54 -10.71 -16.31 -12.15
C LEU A 54 -11.71 -16.12 -11.00
N PRO A 55 -12.01 -17.15 -10.20
CA PRO A 55 -12.95 -17.06 -9.07
C PRO A 55 -12.27 -16.43 -7.83
N LEU A 56 -11.68 -15.24 -7.98
CA LEU A 56 -10.90 -14.54 -6.96
C LEU A 56 -11.49 -13.15 -6.59
N ALA A 57 -12.81 -12.94 -6.82
CA ALA A 57 -13.47 -11.67 -6.57
C ALA A 57 -14.29 -11.63 -5.29
N ASP A 58 -14.47 -12.75 -4.60
CA ASP A 58 -15.38 -12.86 -3.46
C ASP A 58 -14.82 -12.19 -2.21
N ILE A 59 -15.73 -11.64 -1.40
CA ILE A 59 -15.44 -11.06 -0.08
C ILE A 59 -16.17 -11.93 0.94
N GLU A 60 -15.41 -12.70 1.71
CA GLU A 60 -15.95 -13.76 2.56
C GLU A 60 -15.62 -13.51 4.03
N SER A 61 -16.66 -13.65 4.88
CA SER A 61 -16.44 -13.70 6.32
C SER A 61 -15.83 -15.04 6.72
N GLN A 62 -14.78 -14.99 7.51
CA GLN A 62 -14.13 -16.16 8.10
C GLN A 62 -14.33 -16.19 9.61
N ALA A 63 -14.02 -17.32 10.26
CA ALA A 63 -14.15 -17.48 11.72
C ALA A 63 -13.32 -16.43 12.50
N ASN A 64 -12.18 -16.00 11.95
CA ASN A 64 -11.25 -15.09 12.62
C ASN A 64 -10.95 -13.84 11.77
N GLY A 65 -11.93 -13.35 10.97
CA GLY A 65 -11.71 -12.18 10.16
C GLY A 65 -12.51 -12.14 8.85
N ILE A 66 -11.91 -11.51 7.84
CA ILE A 66 -12.47 -11.39 6.50
C ILE A 66 -11.39 -11.72 5.45
N ARG A 67 -11.80 -12.45 4.40
CA ARG A 67 -11.00 -12.76 3.22
C ARG A 67 -11.50 -11.94 2.04
N ILE A 68 -10.61 -11.22 1.38
CA ILE A 68 -10.90 -10.36 0.23
C ILE A 68 -10.15 -10.95 -0.96
N GLY A 69 -10.86 -11.41 -1.97
CA GLY A 69 -10.28 -11.94 -3.19
C GLY A 69 -9.48 -10.89 -3.95
N ALA A 70 -8.36 -11.28 -4.54
CA ALA A 70 -7.38 -10.32 -5.10
C ALA A 70 -7.92 -9.52 -6.31
N ILE A 71 -8.89 -10.07 -7.07
CA ILE A 71 -9.50 -9.35 -8.19
C ILE A 71 -10.82 -8.63 -7.82
N SER A 72 -11.22 -8.62 -6.54
CA SER A 72 -12.32 -7.75 -6.06
C SER A 72 -12.02 -6.31 -6.46
N ARG A 73 -13.02 -5.60 -6.98
CA ARG A 73 -12.85 -4.18 -7.34
C ARG A 73 -12.72 -3.33 -6.08
N MET A 74 -11.90 -2.30 -6.17
CA MET A 74 -11.71 -1.37 -5.05
C MET A 74 -13.03 -0.75 -4.59
N SER A 75 -13.95 -0.44 -5.53
CA SER A 75 -15.29 0.06 -5.22
C SER A 75 -16.13 -0.96 -4.44
N ASP A 76 -16.11 -2.24 -4.87
CA ASP A 76 -16.92 -3.29 -4.23
C ASP A 76 -16.46 -3.52 -2.78
N VAL A 77 -15.14 -3.54 -2.55
CA VAL A 77 -14.58 -3.63 -1.19
C VAL A 77 -14.91 -2.38 -0.36
N ALA A 78 -14.78 -1.17 -0.96
CA ALA A 78 -15.04 0.09 -0.24
C ALA A 78 -16.48 0.22 0.24
N PHE A 79 -17.45 -0.30 -0.52
CA PHE A 79 -18.88 -0.23 -0.21
C PHE A 79 -19.44 -1.53 0.39
N HIS A 80 -18.61 -2.54 0.61
CA HIS A 80 -19.05 -3.79 1.21
C HIS A 80 -19.52 -3.56 2.67
N PRO A 81 -20.75 -3.97 3.04
CA PRO A 81 -21.33 -3.64 4.37
C PRO A 81 -20.43 -4.04 5.53
N LYS A 82 -19.91 -5.27 5.53
CA LYS A 82 -19.02 -5.75 6.59
C LYS A 82 -17.69 -5.01 6.66
N ILE A 83 -17.17 -4.54 5.53
CA ILE A 83 -15.95 -3.71 5.50
C ILE A 83 -16.24 -2.34 6.12
N GLN A 84 -17.35 -1.72 5.77
CA GLN A 84 -17.74 -0.42 6.33
C GLN A 84 -17.99 -0.50 7.85
N GLU A 85 -18.62 -1.57 8.30
CA GLU A 85 -18.97 -1.77 9.70
C GLU A 85 -17.78 -2.18 10.57
N CYS A 86 -17.05 -3.23 10.14
CA CYS A 86 -16.02 -3.86 10.98
C CYS A 86 -14.59 -3.36 10.68
N TYR A 87 -14.34 -2.83 9.48
CA TYR A 87 -13.01 -2.39 9.02
C TYR A 87 -13.07 -1.00 8.36
N PRO A 88 -13.67 0.02 8.99
CA PRO A 88 -13.93 1.32 8.35
C PRO A 88 -12.66 1.98 7.78
N VAL A 89 -11.50 1.76 8.37
CA VAL A 89 -10.21 2.24 7.87
C VAL A 89 -9.90 1.74 6.45
N ILE A 90 -10.31 0.53 6.07
CA ILE A 90 -10.16 0.00 4.70
C ILE A 90 -11.08 0.76 3.73
N SER A 91 -12.36 0.87 4.07
CA SER A 91 -13.33 1.62 3.27
C SER A 91 -12.88 3.07 3.04
N GLN A 92 -12.48 3.76 4.11
CA GLN A 92 -12.01 5.14 4.06
C GLN A 92 -10.74 5.29 3.20
N ALA A 93 -9.76 4.39 3.34
CA ALA A 93 -8.54 4.41 2.52
C ALA A 93 -8.86 4.23 1.03
N LEU A 94 -9.73 3.28 0.69
CA LEU A 94 -10.16 3.04 -0.68
C LEU A 94 -10.93 4.23 -1.26
N LEU A 95 -11.87 4.81 -0.52
CA LEU A 95 -12.67 5.96 -0.98
C LEU A 95 -11.82 7.22 -1.19
N GLN A 96 -10.71 7.36 -0.47
CA GLN A 96 -9.76 8.45 -0.66
C GLN A 96 -8.69 8.15 -1.73
N SER A 97 -8.65 6.92 -2.26
CA SER A 97 -7.75 6.50 -3.33
C SER A 97 -8.34 6.81 -4.70
N ALA A 98 -7.47 7.14 -5.66
CA ALA A 98 -7.79 7.26 -7.09
C ALA A 98 -9.02 8.13 -7.39
N SER A 99 -9.75 7.83 -8.47
CA SER A 99 -11.08 8.38 -8.78
C SER A 99 -12.14 7.27 -8.70
N PRO A 100 -13.44 7.59 -8.62
CA PRO A 100 -14.51 6.60 -8.68
C PRO A 100 -14.39 5.67 -9.90
N GLN A 101 -14.09 6.22 -11.08
CA GLN A 101 -13.92 5.47 -12.33
C GLN A 101 -12.77 4.47 -12.24
N LEU A 102 -11.63 4.89 -11.67
CA LEU A 102 -10.49 3.99 -11.48
C LEU A 102 -10.79 2.91 -10.45
N ARG A 103 -11.48 3.23 -9.34
CA ARG A 103 -11.86 2.23 -8.33
C ARG A 103 -12.80 1.16 -8.88
N ASN A 104 -13.66 1.50 -9.85
CA ASN A 104 -14.54 0.55 -10.52
C ASN A 104 -13.79 -0.45 -11.43
N MET A 105 -12.55 -0.17 -11.78
CA MET A 105 -11.71 -1.03 -12.64
C MET A 105 -10.56 -1.67 -11.87
N ALA A 106 -9.91 -0.92 -10.99
CA ALA A 106 -8.77 -1.39 -10.22
C ALA A 106 -9.19 -2.46 -9.22
N THR A 107 -8.33 -3.48 -9.07
CA THR A 107 -8.51 -4.58 -8.12
C THR A 107 -7.65 -4.39 -6.88
N VAL A 108 -8.02 -5.01 -5.77
CA VAL A 108 -7.26 -4.86 -4.52
C VAL A 108 -5.87 -5.49 -4.62
N GLY A 109 -5.70 -6.65 -5.25
CA GLY A 109 -4.39 -7.24 -5.50
C GLY A 109 -3.52 -6.37 -6.42
N GLY A 110 -4.12 -5.84 -7.51
CA GLY A 110 -3.43 -4.88 -8.39
C GLY A 110 -3.07 -3.57 -7.69
N ASN A 111 -3.91 -3.11 -6.77
CA ASN A 111 -3.61 -1.93 -5.95
C ASN A 111 -2.40 -2.14 -5.03
N LEU A 112 -2.23 -3.32 -4.44
CA LEU A 112 -1.04 -3.63 -3.63
C LEU A 112 0.24 -3.67 -4.48
N LEU A 113 0.15 -4.04 -5.75
CA LEU A 113 1.27 -4.16 -6.69
C LEU A 113 1.51 -2.91 -7.54
N GLN A 114 0.75 -1.83 -7.34
CA GLN A 114 0.97 -0.60 -8.09
C GLN A 114 2.38 -0.06 -7.85
N ARG A 115 3.04 0.38 -8.93
CA ARG A 115 4.41 0.88 -8.87
C ARG A 115 4.46 2.32 -8.36
N VAL A 116 5.62 2.70 -7.88
CA VAL A 116 5.88 4.04 -7.34
C VAL A 116 5.52 5.17 -8.31
N ARG A 117 5.20 6.35 -7.76
CA ARG A 117 4.81 7.56 -8.52
C ARG A 117 5.94 8.59 -8.63
N CYS A 118 7.17 8.16 -8.40
CA CYS A 118 8.36 8.97 -8.64
C CYS A 118 8.43 9.38 -10.11
N GLY A 119 8.49 10.68 -10.41
CA GLY A 119 8.55 11.19 -11.79
C GLY A 119 9.79 10.68 -12.54
N TYR A 120 10.91 10.56 -11.84
CA TYR A 120 12.15 10.03 -12.42
C TYR A 120 12.06 8.52 -12.74
N PHE A 121 11.25 7.75 -12.02
CA PHE A 121 10.94 6.37 -12.36
C PHE A 121 10.00 6.27 -13.56
N ARG A 122 8.99 7.15 -13.63
CA ARG A 122 7.96 7.16 -14.68
C ARG A 122 8.45 7.72 -16.02
N ASP A 123 9.53 8.47 -16.03
CA ASP A 123 10.13 9.00 -17.24
C ASP A 123 11.46 8.28 -17.56
N PRO A 124 11.53 7.49 -18.66
CA PRO A 124 12.73 6.73 -19.04
C PRO A 124 13.98 7.57 -19.34
N VAL A 125 13.83 8.86 -19.57
CA VAL A 125 14.97 9.78 -19.81
C VAL A 125 15.89 9.90 -18.60
N PHE A 126 15.34 9.77 -17.38
CA PHE A 126 16.11 9.92 -16.15
C PHE A 126 16.77 8.62 -15.68
N PRO A 127 18.02 8.63 -15.20
CA PRO A 127 18.62 7.52 -14.47
C PRO A 127 17.77 7.09 -13.27
N CYS A 128 17.48 5.78 -13.17
CA CYS A 128 16.68 5.24 -12.07
C CYS A 128 17.07 3.78 -11.74
N ASN A 129 17.66 3.57 -10.56
CA ASN A 129 18.07 2.25 -10.07
C ASN A 129 16.90 1.25 -9.93
N LYS A 130 15.67 1.76 -9.72
CA LYS A 130 14.46 0.91 -9.64
C LYS A 130 14.06 0.36 -11.00
N ARG A 131 14.36 1.07 -12.07
CA ARG A 131 14.08 0.65 -13.46
C ARG A 131 15.25 -0.12 -14.05
N THR A 132 16.45 0.40 -13.89
CA THR A 132 17.70 -0.21 -14.37
C THR A 132 18.74 -0.15 -13.25
N PRO A 133 19.04 -1.28 -12.59
CA PRO A 133 19.99 -1.32 -11.48
C PRO A 133 21.35 -0.77 -11.86
N GLY A 134 21.94 0.03 -10.96
CA GLY A 134 23.32 0.54 -11.09
C GLY A 134 23.47 1.87 -11.85
N ILE A 135 22.41 2.43 -12.47
CA ILE A 135 22.53 3.68 -13.25
C ILE A 135 22.33 4.97 -12.43
N GLY A 136 22.05 4.85 -11.13
CA GLY A 136 21.83 5.98 -10.23
C GLY A 136 20.37 6.32 -9.97
N CYS A 137 20.14 7.33 -9.14
CA CYS A 137 18.81 7.82 -8.75
C CYS A 137 18.73 9.35 -8.87
N SER A 138 18.09 9.83 -9.93
CA SER A 138 17.95 11.28 -10.18
C SER A 138 17.11 12.00 -9.12
N ALA A 139 16.29 11.28 -8.33
CA ALA A 139 15.46 11.88 -7.28
C ALA A 139 16.29 12.40 -6.10
N ILE A 140 17.45 11.81 -5.79
CA ILE A 140 18.27 12.17 -4.62
C ILE A 140 18.78 13.59 -4.72
N THR A 141 19.28 13.98 -5.88
CA THR A 141 19.80 15.34 -6.14
C THR A 141 18.78 16.25 -6.83
N GLY A 142 17.65 15.70 -7.27
CA GLY A 142 16.59 16.41 -7.95
C GLY A 142 15.49 16.91 -7.03
N TYR A 143 14.32 17.23 -7.61
CA TYR A 143 13.15 17.66 -6.84
C TYR A 143 12.48 16.47 -6.14
N ASN A 144 12.55 16.43 -4.81
CA ASN A 144 12.17 15.27 -4.00
C ASN A 144 11.08 15.53 -2.93
N ARG A 145 10.24 16.55 -3.14
CA ARG A 145 9.14 16.92 -2.24
C ARG A 145 8.20 15.75 -1.87
N MET A 146 7.92 14.86 -2.84
CA MET A 146 6.99 13.74 -2.67
C MET A 146 7.67 12.45 -2.16
N HIS A 147 8.98 12.47 -1.89
CA HIS A 147 9.76 11.29 -1.61
C HIS A 147 9.81 10.93 -0.12
N ALA A 148 10.48 9.82 0.19
CA ALA A 148 10.50 9.21 1.51
C ALA A 148 11.31 10.03 2.54
N ILE A 149 10.85 9.97 3.80
CA ILE A 149 11.56 10.42 4.98
C ILE A 149 11.89 9.26 5.93
N PHE A 150 11.37 8.04 5.64
CA PHE A 150 11.71 6.81 6.36
C PHE A 150 12.14 5.72 5.39
N GLY A 151 13.04 4.84 5.82
CA GLY A 151 13.38 3.59 5.14
C GLY A 151 13.95 3.75 3.73
N ALA A 152 14.37 4.94 3.33
CA ALA A 152 15.07 5.19 2.08
C ALA A 152 16.50 4.61 2.12
N SER A 153 17.14 4.48 0.96
CA SER A 153 18.55 4.13 0.82
C SER A 153 19.28 5.12 -0.07
N GLU A 154 20.60 4.99 -0.16
CA GLU A 154 21.43 5.75 -1.11
C GLU A 154 21.11 5.44 -2.58
N HIS A 155 20.34 4.37 -2.82
CA HIS A 155 19.98 3.92 -4.15
C HIS A 155 18.56 4.28 -4.58
N CYS A 156 17.64 4.57 -3.62
CA CYS A 156 16.26 4.94 -3.92
C CYS A 156 15.54 5.57 -2.74
N ILE A 157 14.84 6.67 -3.01
CA ILE A 157 14.02 7.42 -2.04
C ILE A 157 12.53 7.43 -2.39
N ALA A 158 12.06 6.58 -3.32
CA ALA A 158 10.66 6.56 -3.74
C ALA A 158 9.73 6.07 -2.63
N VAL A 159 8.48 6.53 -2.64
CA VAL A 159 7.44 6.11 -1.69
C VAL A 159 6.47 5.10 -2.28
N HIS A 160 5.95 4.21 -1.44
CA HIS A 160 4.86 3.31 -1.80
C HIS A 160 3.55 4.11 -1.90
N PRO A 161 2.75 3.96 -2.98
CA PRO A 161 1.63 4.87 -3.24
C PRO A 161 0.27 4.36 -2.77
N SER A 162 0.14 3.12 -2.28
CA SER A 162 -1.15 2.50 -1.97
C SER A 162 -1.70 2.92 -0.61
N ASP A 163 -2.83 3.64 -0.61
CA ASP A 163 -3.59 3.96 0.60
C ASP A 163 -4.14 2.68 1.28
N LEU A 164 -4.62 1.72 0.47
CA LEU A 164 -5.10 0.42 0.96
C LEU A 164 -4.01 -0.34 1.73
N ALA A 165 -2.79 -0.38 1.21
CA ALA A 165 -1.67 -1.06 1.87
C ALA A 165 -1.36 -0.45 3.24
N VAL A 166 -1.56 0.85 3.42
CA VAL A 166 -1.40 1.53 4.73
C VAL A 166 -2.46 1.05 5.72
N ALA A 167 -3.74 1.02 5.31
CA ALA A 167 -4.82 0.50 6.13
C ALA A 167 -4.59 -0.97 6.51
N LEU A 168 -4.24 -1.82 5.55
CA LEU A 168 -3.95 -3.24 5.77
C LEU A 168 -2.75 -3.46 6.70
N THR A 169 -1.72 -2.59 6.63
CA THR A 169 -0.57 -2.64 7.53
C THR A 169 -0.96 -2.35 8.98
N ALA A 170 -1.85 -1.37 9.21
CA ALA A 170 -2.40 -1.12 10.54
C ALA A 170 -3.26 -2.28 11.05
N LEU A 171 -3.84 -3.08 10.15
CA LEU A 171 -4.70 -4.21 10.49
C LEU A 171 -3.94 -5.55 10.58
N ASP A 172 -2.62 -5.58 10.41
CA ASP A 172 -1.79 -6.79 10.39
C ASP A 172 -2.28 -7.84 9.38
N ALA A 173 -2.68 -7.39 8.18
CA ALA A 173 -3.21 -8.26 7.14
C ALA A 173 -2.18 -9.27 6.62
N VAL A 174 -2.68 -10.36 6.04
CA VAL A 174 -1.88 -11.43 5.43
C VAL A 174 -2.18 -11.49 3.95
N ILE A 175 -1.15 -11.53 3.13
CA ILE A 175 -1.23 -11.70 1.68
C ILE A 175 -1.16 -13.18 1.35
N CYS A 176 -2.19 -13.71 0.69
CA CYS A 176 -2.26 -15.08 0.21
C CYS A 176 -1.77 -15.16 -1.23
N ILE A 177 -0.80 -16.00 -1.47
CA ILE A 177 -0.09 -16.10 -2.75
C ILE A 177 -0.16 -17.55 -3.23
N GLN A 178 -0.44 -17.75 -4.51
CA GLN A 178 -0.38 -19.03 -5.20
C GLN A 178 0.80 -19.03 -6.17
N GLY A 179 1.67 -19.99 -6.05
CA GLY A 179 2.74 -20.29 -6.99
C GLY A 179 2.49 -21.61 -7.70
N VAL A 180 3.43 -22.05 -8.56
CA VAL A 180 3.32 -23.32 -9.30
C VAL A 180 3.25 -24.53 -8.37
N GLU A 181 4.17 -24.61 -7.40
CA GLU A 181 4.31 -25.78 -6.53
C GLU A 181 3.52 -25.67 -5.23
N GLN A 182 3.36 -24.46 -4.72
CA GLN A 182 2.78 -24.25 -3.39
C GLN A 182 2.08 -22.90 -3.25
N SER A 183 1.11 -22.85 -2.36
CA SER A 183 0.55 -21.62 -1.83
C SER A 183 1.34 -21.20 -0.58
N ARG A 184 1.43 -19.89 -0.35
CA ARG A 184 2.05 -19.33 0.84
C ARG A 184 1.31 -18.10 1.35
N ARG A 185 1.50 -17.84 2.64
CA ARG A 185 0.89 -16.70 3.34
C ARG A 185 2.02 -15.83 3.87
N ILE A 186 2.00 -14.55 3.55
CA ILE A 186 3.03 -13.58 3.97
C ILE A 186 2.35 -12.44 4.72
N SER A 187 2.87 -12.10 5.90
CA SER A 187 2.46 -10.89 6.60
C SER A 187 2.70 -9.67 5.70
N ILE A 188 1.76 -8.72 5.68
CA ILE A 188 1.93 -7.48 4.92
C ILE A 188 3.19 -6.70 5.36
N HIS A 189 3.64 -6.85 6.60
CA HIS A 189 4.85 -6.23 7.13
C HIS A 189 6.12 -6.72 6.44
N ASP A 190 6.12 -7.99 5.98
CA ASP A 190 7.24 -8.66 5.33
C ASP A 190 7.10 -8.65 3.80
N PHE A 191 5.88 -8.44 3.29
CA PHE A 191 5.58 -8.52 1.86
C PHE A 191 6.35 -7.47 1.04
N TYR A 192 6.41 -6.23 1.52
CA TYR A 192 7.13 -5.14 0.87
C TYR A 192 8.57 -5.05 1.36
N LEU A 193 9.49 -4.84 0.43
CA LEU A 193 10.90 -4.71 0.69
C LEU A 193 11.33 -3.23 0.74
N LEU A 194 12.25 -2.92 1.65
CA LEU A 194 12.98 -1.66 1.60
C LEU A 194 13.99 -1.70 0.45
N PRO A 195 14.33 -0.56 -0.17
CA PRO A 195 15.17 -0.53 -1.37
C PRO A 195 16.57 -1.09 -1.13
N GLY A 196 17.19 -0.85 0.03
CA GLY A 196 18.56 -1.29 0.30
C GLY A 196 19.46 -1.13 -0.91
N GLU A 197 20.16 -2.22 -1.28
CA GLU A 197 21.02 -2.32 -2.46
C GLU A 197 20.23 -2.70 -3.74
N THR A 198 18.98 -3.14 -3.64
CA THR A 198 18.21 -3.70 -4.74
C THR A 198 16.84 -3.02 -4.95
N PRO A 199 16.78 -1.72 -5.28
CA PRO A 199 15.54 -0.97 -5.41
C PRO A 199 14.55 -1.53 -6.44
N ALA A 200 15.01 -2.29 -7.41
CA ALA A 200 14.18 -2.92 -8.43
C ALA A 200 13.22 -3.96 -7.87
N LYS A 201 13.60 -4.60 -6.75
CA LYS A 201 12.77 -5.59 -6.05
C LYS A 201 11.93 -4.92 -4.97
N GLU A 202 10.62 -4.79 -5.19
CA GLU A 202 9.71 -4.07 -4.30
C GLU A 202 8.94 -4.98 -3.34
N THR A 203 8.80 -6.26 -3.67
CA THR A 203 8.02 -7.24 -2.91
C THR A 203 8.72 -8.60 -2.85
N LEU A 204 8.21 -9.49 -1.99
CA LEU A 204 8.68 -10.88 -1.90
C LEU A 204 8.06 -11.80 -2.98
N LEU A 205 7.22 -11.29 -3.88
CA LEU A 205 6.69 -12.10 -4.99
C LEU A 205 7.82 -12.61 -5.87
N GLN A 206 7.70 -13.88 -6.25
CA GLN A 206 8.56 -14.51 -7.25
C GLN A 206 7.90 -14.45 -8.62
N PRO A 207 8.67 -14.58 -9.73
CA PRO A 207 8.09 -14.74 -11.05
C PRO A 207 7.07 -15.90 -11.07
N GLY A 208 5.93 -15.68 -11.71
CA GLY A 208 4.84 -16.67 -11.77
C GLY A 208 3.91 -16.72 -10.56
N GLU A 209 4.26 -16.09 -9.44
CA GLU A 209 3.35 -16.05 -8.29
C GLU A 209 2.21 -15.04 -8.47
N LEU A 210 1.01 -15.46 -8.08
CA LEU A 210 -0.23 -14.68 -8.14
C LEU A 210 -0.74 -14.40 -6.72
N ILE A 211 -1.04 -13.14 -6.40
CA ILE A 211 -1.84 -12.83 -5.20
C ILE A 211 -3.27 -13.32 -5.46
N VAL A 212 -3.78 -14.18 -4.59
CA VAL A 212 -5.13 -14.76 -4.72
C VAL A 212 -6.11 -14.15 -3.73
N ALA A 213 -5.64 -13.70 -2.56
CA ALA A 213 -6.49 -13.01 -1.58
C ALA A 213 -5.67 -12.17 -0.58
N ILE A 214 -6.39 -11.33 0.16
CA ILE A 214 -5.93 -10.65 1.35
C ILE A 214 -6.80 -11.12 2.53
N GLU A 215 -6.20 -11.59 3.61
CA GLU A 215 -6.88 -11.93 4.84
C GLU A 215 -6.63 -10.85 5.88
N VAL A 216 -7.70 -10.36 6.46
CA VAL A 216 -7.65 -9.34 7.51
C VAL A 216 -8.22 -9.98 8.79
N PRO A 217 -7.45 -10.05 9.88
CA PRO A 217 -7.91 -10.66 11.12
C PRO A 217 -9.06 -9.88 11.75
N ASP A 218 -9.83 -10.52 12.62
CA ASP A 218 -10.88 -9.87 13.41
C ASP A 218 -10.31 -8.67 14.16
N PHE A 219 -11.11 -7.61 14.17
CA PHE A 219 -10.64 -6.31 14.57
C PHE A 219 -11.65 -5.59 15.45
N ALA A 220 -11.47 -5.70 16.77
CA ALA A 220 -12.32 -5.05 17.77
C ALA A 220 -11.73 -3.68 18.20
N TYR A 221 -11.48 -2.80 17.23
CA TYR A 221 -10.91 -1.48 17.46
C TYR A 221 -11.74 -0.41 16.75
N LYS A 222 -11.78 0.80 17.31
CA LYS A 222 -12.17 1.98 16.53
C LYS A 222 -11.04 2.35 15.61
N SER A 223 -11.32 2.68 14.35
CA SER A 223 -10.27 2.98 13.38
C SER A 223 -10.63 4.11 12.44
N HIS A 224 -9.61 4.80 11.94
CA HIS A 224 -9.75 5.93 11.03
C HIS A 224 -8.60 6.01 10.03
N TYR A 225 -8.89 6.47 8.81
CA TYR A 225 -7.90 6.77 7.79
C TYR A 225 -7.93 8.25 7.44
N LEU A 226 -6.82 8.92 7.64
CA LEU A 226 -6.64 10.33 7.29
C LEU A 226 -5.61 10.47 6.17
N LYS A 227 -5.94 11.27 5.14
CA LYS A 227 -5.05 11.52 4.01
C LYS A 227 -4.88 13.02 3.79
N VAL A 228 -3.63 13.47 3.79
CA VAL A 228 -3.24 14.83 3.44
C VAL A 228 -2.65 14.84 2.02
N ARG A 229 -3.18 15.72 1.16
CA ARG A 229 -2.84 15.82 -0.27
C ARG A 229 -3.00 17.25 -0.77
N ASP A 230 -2.37 17.58 -1.91
CA ASP A 230 -2.34 18.95 -2.46
C ASP A 230 -3.67 19.39 -3.09
N ARG A 231 -4.60 18.49 -3.36
CA ARG A 231 -5.93 18.79 -3.90
C ARG A 231 -7.02 17.88 -3.36
N ALA A 232 -8.27 18.26 -3.52
CA ALA A 232 -9.42 17.59 -2.89
C ALA A 232 -9.65 16.14 -3.33
N SER A 233 -9.27 15.75 -4.55
CA SER A 233 -9.47 14.40 -5.08
C SER A 233 -8.39 14.02 -6.09
N TYR A 234 -8.28 12.73 -6.40
CA TYR A 234 -7.40 12.18 -7.43
C TYR A 234 -5.96 12.64 -7.30
N GLU A 235 -5.41 12.48 -6.09
CA GLU A 235 -4.03 12.80 -5.76
C GLU A 235 -3.45 11.77 -4.78
N PHE A 236 -2.15 11.50 -4.90
CA PHE A 236 -1.42 10.68 -3.94
C PHE A 236 -1.17 11.44 -2.64
N ALA A 237 -1.00 10.70 -1.55
CA ALA A 237 -0.76 11.31 -0.27
C ALA A 237 0.61 12.01 -0.21
N LEU A 238 0.64 13.22 0.35
CA LEU A 238 1.85 13.77 0.96
C LEU A 238 2.20 12.96 2.19
N VAL A 239 1.19 12.77 3.05
CA VAL A 239 1.17 11.94 4.24
C VAL A 239 -0.21 11.32 4.37
N SER A 240 -0.28 10.05 4.72
CA SER A 240 -1.52 9.44 5.19
C SER A 240 -1.27 8.65 6.47
N VAL A 241 -2.32 8.48 7.27
CA VAL A 241 -2.27 7.81 8.56
C VAL A 241 -3.46 6.88 8.69
N ALA A 242 -3.20 5.60 8.92
CA ALA A 242 -4.18 4.65 9.41
C ALA A 242 -3.98 4.47 10.92
N VAL A 243 -5.02 4.74 11.70
CA VAL A 243 -5.01 4.56 13.15
C VAL A 243 -6.10 3.58 13.54
N ALA A 244 -5.77 2.73 14.50
CA ALA A 244 -6.73 1.88 15.17
C ALA A 244 -6.43 1.83 16.67
N LEU A 245 -7.45 2.12 17.51
CA LEU A 245 -7.33 2.15 18.95
C LEU A 245 -8.29 1.18 19.61
N LYS A 246 -7.79 0.39 20.55
CA LYS A 246 -8.60 -0.31 21.54
C LYS A 246 -8.61 0.51 22.81
N ILE A 247 -9.79 1.05 23.14
CA ILE A 247 -9.99 1.95 24.27
C ILE A 247 -10.84 1.21 25.34
N GLY A 248 -10.51 1.42 26.60
CA GLY A 248 -11.32 0.93 27.73
C GLY A 248 -10.98 1.75 28.98
N GLU A 249 -12.01 2.22 29.68
CA GLU A 249 -11.86 3.03 30.91
C GLU A 249 -11.01 4.31 30.69
N ASP A 250 -11.26 5.00 29.56
CA ASP A 250 -10.53 6.20 29.11
C ASP A 250 -9.00 6.01 28.96
N ILE A 251 -8.58 4.76 28.83
CA ILE A 251 -7.18 4.37 28.62
C ILE A 251 -7.04 3.66 27.29
N ILE A 252 -5.95 3.94 26.57
CA ILE A 252 -5.56 3.25 25.35
C ILE A 252 -4.97 1.89 25.73
N LYS A 253 -5.74 0.81 25.54
CA LYS A 253 -5.28 -0.56 25.82
C LYS A 253 -4.27 -1.05 24.78
N SER A 254 -4.46 -0.68 23.51
CA SER A 254 -3.51 -0.89 22.42
C SER A 254 -3.78 0.07 21.26
N ALA A 255 -2.75 0.36 20.50
CA ALA A 255 -2.79 1.17 19.29
C ALA A 255 -2.15 0.43 18.13
N ARG A 256 -2.60 0.70 16.90
CA ARG A 256 -1.98 0.29 15.65
C ARG A 256 -1.95 1.50 14.72
N ILE A 257 -0.76 1.82 14.22
CA ILE A 257 -0.53 3.05 13.46
C ILE A 257 0.35 2.75 12.25
N ALA A 258 -0.12 3.11 11.06
CA ALA A 258 0.68 3.01 9.85
C ALA A 258 0.63 4.30 9.04
N PHE A 259 1.76 4.68 8.45
CA PHE A 259 1.90 5.86 7.60
C PHE A 259 2.04 5.49 6.14
N GLY A 260 1.49 6.33 5.26
CA GLY A 260 1.68 6.29 3.81
C GLY A 260 2.25 7.60 3.27
N GLY A 261 2.79 7.56 2.05
CA GLY A 261 3.40 8.71 1.39
C GLY A 261 4.77 9.14 1.97
N VAL A 262 5.32 8.39 2.92
CA VAL A 262 6.53 8.77 3.68
C VAL A 262 7.66 7.74 3.63
N ALA A 263 7.43 6.54 3.10
CA ALA A 263 8.41 5.46 3.06
C ALA A 263 8.26 4.60 1.79
N PRO A 264 9.28 3.82 1.40
CA PRO A 264 9.22 2.88 0.28
C PRO A 264 8.23 1.72 0.46
N LYS A 265 7.76 1.50 1.69
CA LYS A 265 6.65 0.59 2.05
C LYS A 265 5.72 1.28 3.04
N PRO A 266 4.48 0.81 3.27
CA PRO A 266 3.66 1.29 4.38
C PRO A 266 4.46 1.22 5.68
N TRP A 267 4.53 2.33 6.42
CA TRP A 267 5.43 2.46 7.57
C TRP A 267 4.68 2.26 8.88
N ARG A 268 4.98 1.19 9.62
CA ARG A 268 4.39 0.93 10.93
C ARG A 268 5.10 1.75 12.01
N ALA A 269 4.35 2.57 12.76
CA ALA A 269 4.88 3.46 13.79
C ALA A 269 4.90 2.78 15.18
N ARG A 270 5.72 1.74 15.33
CA ARG A 270 5.74 0.91 16.55
C ARG A 270 6.12 1.69 17.82
N GLU A 271 7.02 2.65 17.72
CA GLU A 271 7.43 3.52 18.83
C GLU A 271 6.24 4.32 19.38
N ALA A 272 5.39 4.86 18.50
CA ALA A 272 4.18 5.57 18.90
C ALA A 272 3.13 4.61 19.50
N GLU A 273 3.00 3.40 18.96
CA GLU A 273 2.06 2.38 19.47
C GLU A 273 2.42 1.95 20.90
N GLU A 274 3.69 1.66 21.14
CA GLU A 274 4.18 1.30 22.48
C GLU A 274 4.09 2.46 23.45
N PHE A 275 4.37 3.69 23.00
CA PHE A 275 4.21 4.89 23.84
C PHE A 275 2.76 5.09 24.29
N LEU A 276 1.78 4.88 23.39
CA LEU A 276 0.36 5.09 23.67
C LEU A 276 -0.23 4.05 24.62
N LYS A 277 0.34 2.87 24.70
CA LYS A 277 -0.19 1.76 25.50
C LYS A 277 -0.23 2.10 26.99
N GLY A 278 -1.42 1.95 27.59
CA GLY A 278 -1.66 2.28 29.00
C GLY A 278 -1.79 3.76 29.31
N LYS A 279 -1.78 4.64 28.32
CA LYS A 279 -1.90 6.10 28.51
C LYS A 279 -3.36 6.56 28.44
N ALA A 280 -3.61 7.69 29.12
CA ALA A 280 -4.88 8.38 29.05
C ALA A 280 -5.11 9.02 27.67
N ILE A 281 -6.36 9.23 27.33
CA ILE A 281 -6.77 9.88 26.08
C ILE A 281 -6.73 11.39 26.28
N ASN A 282 -5.69 12.06 25.77
CA ASN A 282 -5.60 13.52 25.71
C ASN A 282 -4.59 13.97 24.64
N GLU A 283 -4.64 15.25 24.27
CA GLU A 283 -3.84 15.83 23.20
C GLU A 283 -2.33 15.83 23.50
N ASP A 284 -1.94 16.01 24.76
CA ASP A 284 -0.52 16.00 25.17
C ASP A 284 0.11 14.62 24.94
N ILE A 285 -0.62 13.55 25.27
CA ILE A 285 -0.21 12.17 25.01
C ILE A 285 -0.13 11.88 23.52
N PHE A 286 -1.09 12.37 22.73
CA PHE A 286 -1.07 12.21 21.27
C PHE A 286 0.11 12.96 20.64
N THR A 287 0.39 14.17 21.12
CA THR A 287 1.55 14.95 20.68
C THR A 287 2.86 14.25 21.00
N ALA A 288 3.02 13.71 22.22
CA ALA A 288 4.22 12.97 22.60
C ALA A 288 4.38 11.66 21.78
N ALA A 289 3.28 10.97 21.47
CA ALA A 289 3.31 9.81 20.57
C ALA A 289 3.74 10.19 19.14
N ALA A 290 3.29 11.35 18.66
CA ALA A 290 3.66 11.85 17.35
C ALA A 290 5.14 12.24 17.27
N GLU A 291 5.70 12.80 18.34
CA GLU A 291 7.15 13.04 18.46
C GLU A 291 7.95 11.72 18.45
N ALA A 292 7.46 10.70 19.14
CA ALA A 292 8.09 9.37 19.13
C ALA A 292 8.08 8.75 17.72
N ALA A 293 6.98 8.91 16.98
CA ALA A 293 6.80 8.34 15.65
C ALA A 293 7.79 8.86 14.59
N VAL A 294 8.34 10.06 14.76
CA VAL A 294 9.21 10.71 13.76
C VAL A 294 10.68 10.70 14.11
N LYS A 295 11.11 10.08 15.22
CA LYS A 295 12.50 10.09 15.68
C LYS A 295 13.51 9.59 14.65
N GLU A 296 13.13 8.61 13.85
CA GLU A 296 14.00 8.01 12.82
C GLU A 296 13.86 8.68 11.44
N ALA A 297 13.08 9.75 11.33
CA ALA A 297 12.87 10.45 10.06
C ALA A 297 14.17 11.07 9.54
N LYS A 298 14.47 10.81 8.28
CA LYS A 298 15.64 11.37 7.56
C LYS A 298 15.12 12.06 6.29
N PRO A 299 14.82 13.36 6.34
CA PRO A 299 14.28 14.09 5.22
C PRO A 299 15.33 14.29 4.11
N GLN A 300 14.85 14.56 2.91
CA GLN A 300 15.61 15.02 1.76
C GLN A 300 15.51 16.55 1.66
N THR A 301 16.21 17.15 0.71
CA THR A 301 16.31 18.61 0.53
C THR A 301 14.95 19.34 0.46
N HIS A 302 13.89 18.70 -0.08
CA HIS A 302 12.62 19.37 -0.34
C HIS A 302 11.44 18.79 0.45
N ASN A 303 11.65 17.86 1.38
CA ASN A 303 10.55 17.17 2.06
C ASN A 303 10.59 17.16 3.59
N GLU A 304 11.40 18.03 4.21
CA GLU A 304 11.49 18.18 5.65
C GLU A 304 10.12 18.53 6.31
N PHE A 305 9.29 19.30 5.60
CA PHE A 305 7.93 19.64 6.04
C PHE A 305 7.07 18.40 6.36
N LYS A 306 7.38 17.24 5.77
CA LYS A 306 6.64 15.99 6.04
C LYS A 306 6.77 15.53 7.47
N ILE A 307 7.87 15.85 8.17
CA ILE A 307 8.05 15.50 9.58
C ILE A 307 6.95 16.15 10.42
N GLU A 308 6.78 17.46 10.29
CA GLU A 308 5.72 18.18 10.99
C GLU A 308 4.32 17.75 10.53
N LEU A 309 4.17 17.49 9.24
CA LEU A 309 2.90 17.05 8.67
C LEU A 309 2.47 15.66 9.21
N VAL A 310 3.42 14.71 9.38
CA VAL A 310 3.17 13.40 10.01
C VAL A 310 2.69 13.58 11.44
N LYS A 311 3.35 14.44 12.23
CA LYS A 311 2.96 14.69 13.63
C LYS A 311 1.54 15.22 13.72
N ARG A 312 1.20 16.26 12.97
CA ARG A 312 -0.14 16.86 12.97
C ARG A 312 -1.21 15.87 12.44
N ALA A 313 -0.89 15.12 11.38
CA ALA A 313 -1.80 14.13 10.84
C ALA A 313 -2.08 13.00 11.84
N LEU A 314 -1.05 12.55 12.58
CA LEU A 314 -1.20 11.52 13.60
C LEU A 314 -2.04 12.01 14.78
N VAL A 315 -1.74 13.19 15.34
CA VAL A 315 -2.53 13.78 16.44
C VAL A 315 -3.99 13.90 16.02
N ARG A 316 -4.27 14.45 14.82
CA ARG A 316 -5.65 14.58 14.31
C ARG A 316 -6.35 13.24 14.15
N ALA A 317 -5.67 12.22 13.59
CA ALA A 317 -6.25 10.89 13.40
C ALA A 317 -6.55 10.20 14.74
N LEU A 318 -5.65 10.33 15.73
CA LEU A 318 -5.86 9.82 17.09
C LEU A 318 -7.07 10.50 17.77
N SER A 319 -7.19 11.83 17.66
CA SER A 319 -8.33 12.58 18.21
C SER A 319 -9.66 12.13 17.60
N VAL A 320 -9.75 12.00 16.27
CA VAL A 320 -10.95 11.51 15.58
C VAL A 320 -11.39 10.13 16.09
N VAL A 321 -10.44 9.20 16.24
CA VAL A 321 -10.75 7.85 16.74
C VAL A 321 -11.18 7.87 18.21
N ALA A 322 -10.56 8.70 19.03
CA ALA A 322 -10.85 8.81 20.46
C ALA A 322 -12.22 9.45 20.72
N GLU A 323 -12.56 10.49 19.97
CA GLU A 323 -13.86 11.20 20.07
C GLU A 323 -15.02 10.39 19.48
N GLY A 324 -14.75 9.38 18.68
CA GLY A 324 -15.78 8.54 18.04
C GLY A 324 -16.51 9.22 16.90
N LEU A 325 -15.87 10.21 16.26
CA LEU A 325 -16.38 10.99 15.12
C LEU A 325 -16.19 10.26 13.79
#